data_e08d2b9664dc59f866e2cefa64263279
#
_entry.id   e08d2b9664dc59f866e2cefa64263279
#
_cell.length_a   1.000
_cell.length_b   1.000
_cell.length_c   1.000
_cell.angle_alpha   90.00
_cell.angle_beta   90.00
_cell.angle_gamma   90.00
#
_symmetry.space_group_name_H-M   'P 1'
#
loop_
_entity.id
_entity.type
_entity.pdbx_description
1 polymer ?
#
loop_
_entity_poly.entity_id
_entity_poly.type
_entity_poly.pdbx_seq_one_letter_code
_entity_poly.pdbx_strand_id
1 'polypeptide(L)'
;DFDLVKKGETLIIKECPSLNSELSSLIKDSRGNKTVLAIMKVGKRWNLVRETLKKEGIINTSLIALSVGMPDQIIQYASQYKKDIMPYFSLILIRFD
;
A
#
# COMPACT_ATOMS: atom_id res chain seq x y z
N ASP A 1 -6.90 16.77 -7.84
CA ASP A 1 -6.84 16.04 -6.58
C ASP A 1 -7.14 14.58 -6.78
N PHE A 2 -6.51 13.77 -5.98
CA PHE A 2 -6.71 12.33 -6.01
C PHE A 2 -7.34 11.89 -4.69
N ASP A 3 -8.55 11.36 -4.77
CA ASP A 3 -9.26 10.88 -3.57
C ASP A 3 -8.76 9.48 -3.22
N LEU A 4 -7.83 9.41 -2.27
CA LEU A 4 -7.26 8.15 -1.81
C LEU A 4 -8.24 7.38 -0.93
N VAL A 5 -9.16 8.07 -0.29
CA VAL A 5 -10.14 7.50 0.62
C VAL A 5 -11.53 7.96 0.19
N LYS A 6 -12.42 7.02 -0.06
CA LYS A 6 -13.80 7.32 -0.44
C LYS A 6 -14.63 7.66 0.78
N LYS A 7 -15.76 8.32 0.54
CA LYS A 7 -16.69 8.65 1.63
C LYS A 7 -17.13 7.35 2.32
N GLY A 8 -17.05 7.34 3.63
CA GLY A 8 -17.41 6.17 4.43
C GLY A 8 -16.28 5.18 4.65
N GLU A 9 -15.14 5.41 4.04
CA GLU A 9 -13.96 4.58 4.28
C GLU A 9 -13.13 5.14 5.42
N THR A 10 -12.42 4.25 6.12
CA THR A 10 -11.48 4.62 7.18
C THR A 10 -10.06 4.45 6.64
N LEU A 11 -9.22 5.46 6.86
CA LEU A 11 -7.81 5.38 6.50
C LEU A 11 -7.00 5.04 7.74
N ILE A 12 -6.20 3.97 7.67
CA ILE A 12 -5.28 3.57 8.71
C ILE A 12 -3.87 3.67 8.16
N ILE A 13 -3.00 4.42 8.85
CA ILE A 13 -1.61 4.60 8.43
C ILE A 13 -0.73 3.78 9.36
N LYS A 14 0.12 2.92 8.77
CA LYS A 14 1.04 2.06 9.52
C LYS A 14 2.42 2.08 8.90
N GLU A 15 3.45 1.90 9.74
CA GLU A 15 4.77 1.60 9.23
C GLU A 15 4.78 0.15 8.72
N CYS A 16 5.64 -0.12 7.73
CA CYS A 16 5.73 -1.46 7.16
C CYS A 16 6.15 -2.45 8.25
N PRO A 17 5.36 -3.51 8.49
CA PRO A 17 5.73 -4.53 9.46
C PRO A 17 7.03 -5.23 9.08
N SER A 18 7.73 -5.74 10.09
CA SER A 18 8.98 -6.48 9.88
C SER A 18 8.74 -7.88 9.33
N LEU A 19 7.59 -8.47 9.66
CA LEU A 19 7.25 -9.83 9.25
C LEU A 19 6.08 -9.84 8.27
N ASN A 20 6.15 -10.72 7.28
CA ASN A 20 5.07 -10.88 6.31
C ASN A 20 3.78 -11.33 6.97
N SER A 21 3.87 -12.14 8.04
CA SER A 21 2.70 -12.59 8.77
C SER A 21 1.96 -11.43 9.44
N GLU A 22 2.68 -10.43 9.91
CA GLU A 22 2.06 -9.23 10.49
C GLU A 22 1.31 -8.44 9.43
N LEU A 23 1.90 -8.29 8.23
CA LEU A 23 1.27 -7.60 7.13
C LEU A 23 0.01 -8.36 6.68
N SER A 24 0.10 -9.68 6.56
CA SER A 24 -1.05 -10.51 6.19
C SER A 24 -2.18 -10.36 7.21
N SER A 25 -1.87 -10.30 8.49
CA SER A 25 -2.87 -10.11 9.54
C SER A 25 -3.55 -8.74 9.43
N LEU A 26 -2.78 -7.68 9.18
CA LEU A 26 -3.34 -6.35 8.97
C LEU A 26 -4.29 -6.33 7.77
N ILE A 27 -3.91 -6.99 6.69
CA ILE A 27 -4.73 -7.05 5.48
C ILE A 27 -6.03 -7.79 5.77
N LYS A 28 -5.96 -8.93 6.44
CA LYS A 28 -7.14 -9.72 6.78
C LYS A 28 -8.08 -8.98 7.71
N ASP A 29 -7.53 -8.30 8.71
CA ASP A 29 -8.32 -7.53 9.66
C ASP A 29 -9.03 -6.35 9.01
N SER A 30 -8.46 -5.79 7.95
CA SER A 30 -9.01 -4.63 7.27
C SER A 30 -10.01 -5.00 6.18
N ARG A 31 -9.93 -6.23 5.69
CA ARG A 31 -10.79 -6.68 4.58
C ARG A 31 -12.25 -6.72 5.05
N GLY A 32 -13.12 -6.10 4.27
CA GLY A 32 -14.55 -6.08 4.57
C GLY A 32 -14.99 -4.96 5.51
N ASN A 33 -14.06 -4.16 6.03
CA ASN A 33 -14.37 -3.10 6.99
C ASN A 33 -14.33 -1.69 6.36
N LYS A 34 -14.37 -1.60 5.04
CA LYS A 34 -14.24 -0.32 4.31
C LYS A 34 -13.02 0.46 4.79
N THR A 35 -11.91 -0.23 4.94
CA THR A 35 -10.66 0.34 5.44
C THR A 35 -9.64 0.38 4.31
N VAL A 36 -8.93 1.50 4.21
CA VAL A 36 -7.77 1.64 3.34
C VAL A 36 -6.54 1.68 4.24
N LEU A 37 -5.58 0.83 3.95
CA LEU A 37 -4.31 0.81 4.68
C LEU A 37 -3.28 1.60 3.91
N ALA A 38 -2.63 2.56 4.56
CA ALA A 38 -1.49 3.27 3.99
C ALA A 38 -0.24 2.77 4.70
N ILE A 39 0.62 2.06 3.98
CA ILE A 39 1.85 1.49 4.53
C ILE A 39 3.01 2.37 4.12
N MET A 40 3.77 2.84 5.10
CA MET A 40 4.91 3.72 4.88
C MET A 40 6.21 3.04 5.30
N LYS A 41 7.35 3.63 4.91
CA LYS A 41 8.69 3.13 5.24
C LYS A 41 8.94 1.72 4.72
N VAL A 42 8.46 1.44 3.52
CA VAL A 42 8.63 0.12 2.90
C VAL A 42 10.07 -0.11 2.44
N GLY A 43 10.63 0.83 1.67
CA GLY A 43 12.03 0.76 1.26
C GLY A 43 12.42 -0.58 0.64
N LYS A 44 13.40 -1.22 1.24
CA LYS A 44 13.93 -2.50 0.76
C LYS A 44 13.00 -3.68 0.96
N ARG A 45 11.94 -3.50 1.74
CA ARG A 45 10.96 -4.57 1.99
C ARG A 45 9.93 -4.69 0.87
N TRP A 46 10.04 -3.86 -0.17
CA TRP A 46 9.04 -3.85 -1.24
C TRP A 46 8.80 -5.23 -1.85
N ASN A 47 9.86 -6.00 -2.10
CA ASN A 47 9.68 -7.34 -2.68
C ASN A 47 8.83 -8.24 -1.81
N LEU A 48 9.04 -8.20 -0.49
CA LEU A 48 8.25 -8.99 0.45
C LEU A 48 6.80 -8.51 0.49
N VAL A 49 6.60 -7.19 0.50
CA VAL A 49 5.26 -6.61 0.49
C VAL A 49 4.54 -7.00 -0.79
N ARG A 50 5.22 -6.88 -1.94
CA ARG A 50 4.63 -7.25 -3.23
C ARG A 50 4.15 -8.70 -3.24
N GLU A 51 4.98 -9.63 -2.74
CA GLU A 51 4.59 -11.04 -2.68
C GLU A 51 3.38 -11.25 -1.77
N THR A 52 3.30 -10.52 -0.67
CA THR A 52 2.14 -10.59 0.22
C THR A 52 0.89 -10.06 -0.48
N LEU A 53 0.99 -8.95 -1.20
CA LEU A 53 -0.14 -8.41 -1.95
C LEU A 53 -0.63 -9.37 -3.02
N LYS A 54 0.28 -10.06 -3.68
CA LYS A 54 -0.08 -11.10 -4.66
C LYS A 54 -0.79 -12.26 -3.99
N LYS A 55 -0.24 -12.73 -2.88
CA LYS A 55 -0.82 -13.85 -2.13
C LYS A 55 -2.22 -13.54 -1.65
N GLU A 56 -2.45 -12.31 -1.20
CA GLU A 56 -3.76 -11.90 -0.69
C GLU A 56 -4.72 -11.46 -1.82
N GLY A 57 -4.25 -11.47 -3.06
CA GLY A 57 -5.10 -11.18 -4.22
C GLY A 57 -5.40 -9.71 -4.44
N ILE A 58 -4.60 -8.81 -3.90
CA ILE A 58 -4.87 -7.36 -3.94
C ILE A 58 -3.78 -6.54 -4.61
N ILE A 59 -2.85 -7.18 -5.33
CA ILE A 59 -1.79 -6.45 -6.04
C ILE A 59 -2.38 -5.56 -7.14
N ASN A 60 -3.49 -5.94 -7.74
CA ASN A 60 -4.11 -5.21 -8.84
C ASN A 60 -5.01 -4.07 -8.40
N THR A 61 -5.40 -4.04 -7.12
CA THR A 61 -6.27 -2.98 -6.59
C THR A 61 -5.52 -2.01 -5.68
N SER A 62 -4.29 -2.34 -5.30
CA SER A 62 -3.48 -1.49 -4.44
C SER A 62 -2.72 -0.46 -5.28
N LEU A 63 -2.46 0.70 -4.68
CA LEU A 63 -1.80 1.82 -5.33
C LEU A 63 -0.49 2.15 -4.64
N ILE A 64 0.44 2.71 -5.39
CA ILE A 64 1.68 3.26 -4.86
C ILE A 64 1.70 4.75 -5.17
N ALA A 65 1.94 5.56 -4.15
CA ALA A 65 2.15 6.99 -4.31
C ALA A 65 3.63 7.27 -4.09
N LEU A 66 4.28 7.83 -5.10
CA LEU A 66 5.70 8.17 -5.06
C LEU A 66 5.85 9.68 -4.90
N SER A 67 6.91 10.09 -4.19
CA SER A 67 7.19 11.52 -3.94
C SER A 67 6.00 12.24 -3.30
N VAL A 68 5.42 11.61 -2.28
CA VAL A 68 4.21 12.09 -1.62
C VAL A 68 4.40 13.51 -1.10
N GLY A 69 3.45 14.39 -1.46
CA GLY A 69 3.49 15.78 -1.03
C GLY A 69 4.43 16.67 -1.83
N MET A 70 5.09 16.14 -2.87
CA MET A 70 6.02 16.89 -3.71
C MET A 70 5.40 17.20 -5.06
N PRO A 71 5.92 18.22 -5.78
CA PRO A 71 5.35 18.58 -7.09
C PRO A 71 5.37 17.45 -8.12
N ASP A 72 6.30 16.50 -7.99
CA ASP A 72 6.44 15.39 -8.91
C ASP A 72 5.77 14.12 -8.41
N GLN A 73 4.78 14.24 -7.52
CA GLN A 73 4.05 13.08 -7.02
C GLN A 73 3.44 12.26 -8.15
N ILE A 74 3.66 10.96 -8.09
CA ILE A 74 3.14 9.99 -9.06
C ILE A 74 2.34 8.95 -8.32
N ILE A 75 1.18 8.59 -8.86
CA ILE A 75 0.36 7.51 -8.32
C ILE A 75 0.16 6.47 -9.40
N GLN A 76 0.44 5.22 -9.08
CA GLN A 76 0.31 4.11 -10.03
C GLN A 76 -0.14 2.85 -9.31
N TYR A 77 -0.60 1.87 -10.07
CA TYR A 77 -0.97 0.59 -9.48
C TYR A 77 0.27 -0.15 -9.00
N ALA A 78 0.14 -0.84 -7.87
CA ALA A 78 1.24 -1.62 -7.30
C ALA A 78 1.74 -2.68 -8.28
N SER A 79 0.85 -3.25 -9.08
CA SER A 79 1.22 -4.26 -10.09
C SER A 79 2.14 -3.70 -11.18
N GLN A 80 2.17 -2.39 -11.35
CA GLN A 80 2.99 -1.74 -12.39
C GLN A 80 4.35 -1.27 -11.89
N TYR A 81 4.58 -1.35 -10.58
CA TYR A 81 5.85 -0.90 -10.02
C TYR A 81 6.88 -2.03 -10.12
N LYS A 82 7.92 -1.83 -10.93
CA LYS A 82 8.86 -2.90 -11.29
C LYS A 82 10.23 -2.80 -10.62
N LYS A 83 10.46 -1.77 -9.80
CA LYS A 83 11.73 -1.63 -9.09
C LYS A 83 11.74 -2.50 -7.82
N ASP A 84 12.93 -2.75 -7.29
CA ASP A 84 13.10 -3.61 -6.13
C ASP A 84 12.99 -2.86 -4.80
N ILE A 85 13.16 -1.54 -4.82
CA ILE A 85 13.18 -0.72 -3.62
C ILE A 85 12.24 0.46 -3.83
N MET A 86 11.51 0.83 -2.78
CA MET A 86 10.67 2.03 -2.82
C MET A 86 11.42 3.25 -2.28
N PRO A 87 11.21 4.43 -2.88
CA PRO A 87 11.80 5.67 -2.37
C PRO A 87 11.29 6.02 -0.98
N TYR A 88 12.03 6.88 -0.28
CA TYR A 88 11.69 7.26 1.09
C TYR A 88 10.30 7.88 1.21
N PHE A 89 9.99 8.86 0.33
CA PHE A 89 8.69 9.54 0.37
C PHE A 89 7.66 8.82 -0.48
N SER A 90 7.31 7.59 -0.08
CA SER A 90 6.33 6.78 -0.79
C SER A 90 5.37 6.12 0.18
N LEU A 91 4.19 5.78 -0.33
CA LEU A 91 3.16 5.06 0.42
C LEU A 91 2.62 3.94 -0.46
N ILE A 92 2.25 2.84 0.18
CA ILE A 92 1.42 1.82 -0.47
C ILE A 92 0.02 1.98 0.09
N LEU A 93 -0.95 2.14 -0.79
CA LEU A 93 -2.36 2.22 -0.40
C LEU A 93 -3.00 0.89 -0.72
N ILE A 94 -3.27 0.11 0.30
CA ILE A 94 -3.86 -1.23 0.15
C ILE A 94 -5.37 -1.08 0.11
N ARG A 95 -5.93 -1.40 -1.04
CA ARG A 95 -7.37 -1.35 -1.28
C ARG A 95 -7.85 -2.74 -1.66
N PHE A 96 -9.10 -3.02 -1.32
CA PHE A 96 -9.68 -4.35 -1.50
C PHE A 96 -10.72 -4.42 -2.63
N ASP A 97 -10.96 -3.30 -3.28
CA ASP A 97 -11.90 -3.22 -4.39
C ASP A 97 -11.20 -2.83 -5.69
#